data_4033270cb2371608b59fa902e6701921
#
_entry.id   4033270cb2371608b59fa902e6701921
#
_cell.length_a   1.000
_cell.length_b   1.000
_cell.length_c   1.000
_cell.angle_alpha   90.00
_cell.angle_beta   90.00
_cell.angle_gamma   90.00
#
_symmetry.space_group_name_H-M   'P 1'
#
loop_
_entity.id
_entity.type
_entity.pdbx_description
1 polymer ?
#
loop_
_entity_poly.entity_id
_entity_poly.type
_entity_poly.pdbx_seq_one_letter_code
_entity_poly.pdbx_strand_id
1 'polypeptide(L)'
;MRYLPPRLEKPDPRFEANAGCVLLTHDPDAETLALALHLLRHAAENRDALAQSVVGWCHLFGHHLPLDPVLGAHFLRLSAEQGHPDGLFWYGLCLCEGRGTHPDPATGKQLIARAAAEGNYDAREWLDEQQATAE
;
A
#
# COMPACT_ATOMS: atom_id res chain seq x y z
N MET A 1 14.75 -37.16 -21.51
CA MET A 1 13.71 -36.12 -21.25
C MET A 1 14.39 -34.79 -21.03
N ARG A 2 14.24 -33.87 -21.96
CA ARG A 2 14.74 -32.50 -21.72
C ARG A 2 13.79 -31.80 -20.81
N TYR A 3 14.27 -31.30 -19.66
CA TYR A 3 13.56 -30.33 -18.86
C TYR A 3 13.41 -29.06 -19.69
N LEU A 4 12.18 -28.79 -20.09
CA LEU A 4 11.85 -27.47 -20.61
C LEU A 4 11.52 -26.61 -19.41
N PRO A 5 12.33 -25.57 -19.11
CA PRO A 5 11.90 -24.60 -18.09
C PRO A 5 10.51 -24.09 -18.47
N PRO A 6 9.61 -23.91 -17.49
CA PRO A 6 8.32 -23.30 -17.77
C PRO A 6 8.60 -22.01 -18.55
N ARG A 7 7.82 -21.76 -19.60
CA ARG A 7 7.89 -20.47 -20.28
C ARG A 7 7.86 -19.41 -19.19
N LEU A 8 8.78 -18.48 -19.27
CA LEU A 8 8.75 -17.30 -18.41
C LEU A 8 7.42 -16.59 -18.69
N GLU A 9 6.35 -17.09 -18.08
CA GLU A 9 5.12 -16.35 -17.97
C GLU A 9 5.45 -15.03 -17.28
N LYS A 10 4.71 -13.99 -17.62
CA LYS A 10 4.87 -12.72 -16.92
C LYS A 10 4.87 -13.02 -15.41
N PRO A 11 5.86 -12.53 -14.68
CA PRO A 11 5.91 -12.80 -13.24
C PRO A 11 4.56 -12.43 -12.60
N ASP A 12 4.07 -13.30 -11.73
CA ASP A 12 2.83 -13.00 -11.00
C ASP A 12 3.05 -11.76 -10.15
N PRO A 13 2.28 -10.69 -10.33
CA PRO A 13 2.44 -9.46 -9.53
C PRO A 13 2.39 -9.70 -8.03
N ARG A 14 1.65 -10.71 -7.57
CA ARG A 14 1.59 -11.07 -6.15
C ARG A 14 2.91 -11.62 -5.65
N PHE A 15 3.58 -12.42 -6.47
CA PHE A 15 4.91 -12.92 -6.14
C PHE A 15 5.93 -11.79 -6.06
N GLU A 16 5.91 -10.88 -7.02
CA GLU A 16 6.79 -9.71 -7.04
C GLU A 16 6.55 -8.79 -5.84
N ALA A 17 5.27 -8.55 -5.50
CA ALA A 17 4.90 -7.73 -4.35
C ALA A 17 5.43 -8.34 -3.05
N ASN A 18 5.23 -9.63 -2.85
CA ASN A 18 5.70 -10.32 -1.66
C ASN A 18 7.22 -10.34 -1.58
N ALA A 19 7.89 -10.62 -2.68
CA ALA A 19 9.36 -10.61 -2.74
C ALA A 19 9.91 -9.22 -2.43
N GLY A 20 9.32 -8.18 -3.02
CA GLY A 20 9.70 -6.80 -2.75
C GLY A 20 9.53 -6.43 -1.27
N CYS A 21 8.42 -6.79 -0.66
CA CYS A 21 8.18 -6.54 0.77
C CYS A 21 9.19 -7.25 1.65
N VAL A 22 9.49 -8.51 1.38
CA VAL A 22 10.49 -9.28 2.13
C VAL A 22 11.86 -8.62 2.03
N LEU A 23 12.24 -8.15 0.85
CA LEU A 23 13.53 -7.48 0.65
C LEU A 23 13.62 -6.14 1.41
N LEU A 24 12.49 -5.44 1.59
CA LEU A 24 12.47 -4.18 2.35
C LEU A 24 12.60 -4.36 3.86
N THR A 25 12.25 -5.52 4.40
CA THR A 25 12.18 -5.73 5.86
C THR A 25 13.54 -6.00 6.52
N HIS A 26 14.59 -6.19 5.75
CA HIS A 26 15.90 -6.65 6.25
C HIS A 26 17.01 -5.60 6.14
N ASP A 27 16.70 -4.32 6.30
CA ASP A 27 17.66 -3.22 6.18
C ASP A 27 18.54 -3.38 4.93
N PRO A 28 17.94 -3.25 3.74
CA PRO A 28 18.59 -3.64 2.50
C PRO A 28 19.74 -2.70 2.12
N ASP A 29 20.79 -3.27 1.52
CA ASP A 29 21.79 -2.47 0.84
C ASP A 29 21.19 -1.77 -0.40
N ALA A 30 21.97 -0.90 -1.06
CA ALA A 30 21.47 -0.10 -2.18
C ALA A 30 20.96 -0.96 -3.36
N GLU A 31 21.63 -2.08 -3.64
CA GLU A 31 21.23 -2.97 -4.73
C GLU A 31 19.96 -3.73 -4.40
N THR A 32 19.86 -4.25 -3.18
CA THR A 32 18.66 -4.96 -2.70
C THR A 32 17.47 -4.00 -2.64
N LEU A 33 17.68 -2.78 -2.16
CA LEU A 33 16.64 -1.76 -2.14
C LEU A 33 16.14 -1.43 -3.56
N ALA A 34 17.06 -1.23 -4.51
CA ALA A 34 16.69 -0.96 -5.90
C ALA A 34 15.87 -2.11 -6.50
N LEU A 35 16.26 -3.36 -6.23
CA LEU A 35 15.51 -4.53 -6.68
C LEU A 35 14.11 -4.58 -6.04
N ALA A 36 14.03 -4.36 -4.73
CA ALA A 36 12.76 -4.36 -4.01
C ALA A 36 11.79 -3.33 -4.58
N LEU A 37 12.26 -2.10 -4.80
CA LEU A 37 11.45 -1.03 -5.37
C LEU A 37 11.02 -1.34 -6.81
N HIS A 38 11.91 -1.92 -7.61
CA HIS A 38 11.59 -2.33 -8.97
C HIS A 38 10.46 -3.36 -8.98
N LEU A 39 10.57 -4.39 -8.15
CA LEU A 39 9.55 -5.44 -8.04
C LEU A 39 8.19 -4.88 -7.58
N LEU A 40 8.21 -4.03 -6.56
CA LEU A 40 6.99 -3.43 -6.02
C LEU A 40 6.32 -2.50 -7.03
N ARG A 41 7.08 -1.66 -7.71
CA ARG A 41 6.53 -0.75 -8.72
C ARG A 41 5.95 -1.51 -9.90
N HIS A 42 6.64 -2.55 -10.37
CA HIS A 42 6.14 -3.38 -11.46
C HIS A 42 4.84 -4.10 -11.05
N ALA A 43 4.80 -4.68 -9.85
CA ALA A 43 3.61 -5.32 -9.33
C ALA A 43 2.44 -4.33 -9.17
N ALA A 44 2.71 -3.12 -8.67
CA ALA A 44 1.69 -2.07 -8.51
C ALA A 44 1.10 -1.65 -9.86
N GLU A 45 1.93 -1.49 -10.88
CA GLU A 45 1.49 -1.19 -12.25
C GLU A 45 0.63 -2.33 -12.84
N ASN A 46 0.87 -3.56 -12.40
CA ASN A 46 0.10 -4.75 -12.80
C ASN A 46 -1.05 -5.07 -11.82
N ARG A 47 -1.54 -4.07 -11.10
CA ARG A 47 -2.75 -4.10 -10.26
C ARG A 47 -2.66 -4.96 -9.00
N ASP A 48 -1.47 -5.25 -8.50
CA ASP A 48 -1.36 -5.90 -7.19
C ASP A 48 -1.70 -4.91 -6.08
N ALA A 49 -2.70 -5.23 -5.27
CA ALA A 49 -3.20 -4.34 -4.23
C ALA A 49 -2.19 -4.13 -3.09
N LEU A 50 -1.44 -5.15 -2.71
CA LEU A 50 -0.39 -5.01 -1.70
C LEU A 50 0.70 -4.07 -2.19
N ALA A 51 1.20 -4.29 -3.41
CA ALA A 51 2.23 -3.45 -3.99
C ALA A 51 1.76 -2.00 -4.13
N GLN A 52 0.52 -1.79 -4.55
CA GLN A 52 -0.07 -0.45 -4.62
C GLN A 52 -0.09 0.23 -3.25
N SER A 53 -0.44 -0.49 -2.18
CA SER A 53 -0.43 0.08 -0.83
C SER A 53 0.98 0.45 -0.38
N VAL A 54 1.97 -0.38 -0.65
CA VAL A 54 3.37 -0.14 -0.28
C VAL A 54 3.97 1.02 -1.07
N VAL A 55 3.82 1.02 -2.39
CA VAL A 55 4.31 2.10 -3.26
C VAL A 55 3.62 3.42 -2.92
N GLY A 56 2.32 3.39 -2.68
CA GLY A 56 1.56 4.56 -2.27
C GLY A 56 2.05 5.13 -0.94
N TRP A 57 2.27 4.28 0.04
CA TRP A 57 2.81 4.68 1.34
C TRP A 57 4.21 5.29 1.21
N CYS A 58 5.07 4.69 0.40
CA CYS A 58 6.43 5.19 0.16
C CYS A 58 6.41 6.61 -0.43
N HIS A 59 5.57 6.88 -1.42
CA HIS A 59 5.43 8.22 -1.99
C HIS A 59 4.76 9.19 -1.01
N LEU A 60 3.80 8.73 -0.23
CA LEU A 60 3.07 9.57 0.72
C LEU A 60 3.99 10.17 1.79
N PHE A 61 4.98 9.42 2.23
CA PHE A 61 5.92 9.80 3.28
C PHE A 61 7.33 10.09 2.78
N GLY A 62 7.60 9.94 1.50
CA GLY A 62 8.94 10.12 0.95
C GLY A 62 9.93 9.06 1.44
N HIS A 63 9.44 7.85 1.73
CA HIS A 63 10.26 6.75 2.23
C HIS A 63 10.70 5.85 1.08
N HIS A 64 11.99 5.82 0.78
CA HIS A 64 12.63 5.13 -0.33
C HIS A 64 12.24 5.64 -1.73
N LEU A 65 11.14 6.33 -1.88
CA LEU A 65 10.68 6.96 -3.13
C LEU A 65 10.49 8.45 -2.91
N PRO A 66 10.53 9.27 -3.97
CA PRO A 66 10.33 10.70 -3.82
C PRO A 66 8.99 11.04 -3.17
N LEU A 67 9.00 12.01 -2.26
CA LEU A 67 7.78 12.51 -1.63
C LEU A 67 6.83 13.05 -2.70
N ASP A 68 5.71 12.40 -2.88
CA ASP A 68 4.66 12.80 -3.81
C ASP A 68 3.31 12.37 -3.25
N PRO A 69 2.67 13.21 -2.41
CA PRO A 69 1.41 12.85 -1.78
C PRO A 69 0.27 12.57 -2.77
N VAL A 70 0.25 13.27 -3.90
CA VAL A 70 -0.78 13.06 -4.94
C VAL A 70 -0.65 11.67 -5.55
N LEU A 71 0.56 11.29 -5.93
CA LEU A 71 0.84 9.96 -6.49
C LEU A 71 0.63 8.88 -5.43
N GLY A 72 1.06 9.14 -4.18
CA GLY A 72 0.85 8.25 -3.05
C GLY A 72 -0.63 7.96 -2.82
N ALA A 73 -1.45 9.00 -2.74
CA ALA A 73 -2.90 8.87 -2.58
C ALA A 73 -3.54 8.13 -3.76
N HIS A 74 -3.04 8.34 -4.98
CA HIS A 74 -3.52 7.64 -6.17
C HIS A 74 -3.34 6.12 -6.05
N PHE A 75 -2.14 5.67 -5.71
CA PHE A 75 -1.88 4.23 -5.53
C PHE A 75 -2.65 3.65 -4.35
N LEU A 76 -2.76 4.38 -3.26
CA LEU A 76 -3.56 3.94 -2.10
C LEU A 76 -5.04 3.81 -2.45
N ARG A 77 -5.57 4.71 -3.27
CA ARG A 77 -6.94 4.62 -3.77
C ARG A 77 -7.14 3.34 -4.57
N LEU A 78 -6.23 3.03 -5.50
CA LEU A 78 -6.32 1.80 -6.29
C LEU A 78 -6.32 0.55 -5.41
N SER A 79 -5.47 0.54 -4.39
CA SER A 79 -5.43 -0.56 -3.40
C SER A 79 -6.74 -0.65 -2.61
N ALA A 80 -7.27 0.49 -2.16
CA ALA A 80 -8.53 0.56 -1.43
C ALA A 80 -9.72 0.09 -2.27
N GLU A 81 -9.75 0.44 -3.56
CA GLU A 81 -10.79 -0.01 -4.49
C GLU A 81 -10.83 -1.54 -4.62
N GLN A 82 -9.71 -2.21 -4.44
CA GLN A 82 -9.63 -3.66 -4.39
C GLN A 82 -9.96 -4.25 -3.01
N GLY A 83 -10.24 -3.42 -2.02
CA GLY A 83 -10.57 -3.84 -0.67
C GLY A 83 -9.37 -4.26 0.18
N HIS A 84 -8.14 -3.94 -0.22
CA HIS A 84 -6.96 -4.27 0.57
C HIS A 84 -6.95 -3.47 1.88
N PRO A 85 -6.81 -4.12 3.05
CA PRO A 85 -6.93 -3.44 4.35
C PRO A 85 -5.98 -2.27 4.54
N ASP A 86 -4.72 -2.39 4.11
CA ASP A 86 -3.75 -1.30 4.21
C ASP A 86 -4.11 -0.14 3.28
N GLY A 87 -4.56 -0.46 2.07
CA GLY A 87 -5.05 0.56 1.14
C GLY A 87 -6.25 1.30 1.68
N LEU A 88 -7.21 0.58 2.25
CA LEU A 88 -8.40 1.16 2.89
C LEU A 88 -8.02 2.10 4.03
N PHE A 89 -7.11 1.68 4.89
CA PHE A 89 -6.66 2.48 6.02
C PHE A 89 -5.92 3.75 5.58
N TRP A 90 -4.88 3.61 4.78
CA TRP A 90 -4.03 4.74 4.39
C TRP A 90 -4.75 5.70 3.45
N TYR A 91 -5.56 5.21 2.53
CA TYR A 91 -6.39 6.09 1.69
C TYR A 91 -7.46 6.79 2.53
N GLY A 92 -8.07 6.07 3.48
CA GLY A 92 -8.99 6.68 4.43
C GLY A 92 -8.37 7.83 5.20
N LEU A 93 -7.12 7.69 5.65
CA LEU A 93 -6.38 8.78 6.31
C LEU A 93 -6.12 9.95 5.36
N CYS A 94 -5.76 9.68 4.11
CA CYS A 94 -5.60 10.72 3.10
C CYS A 94 -6.87 11.54 2.92
N LEU A 95 -8.02 10.88 2.88
CA LEU A 95 -9.32 11.56 2.78
C LEU A 95 -9.66 12.38 4.04
N CYS A 96 -9.37 11.85 5.22
CA CYS A 96 -9.61 12.57 6.47
C CYS A 96 -8.77 13.84 6.57
N GLU A 97 -7.53 13.80 6.12
CA GLU A 97 -6.55 14.89 6.25
C GLU A 97 -6.46 15.78 5.01
N GLY A 98 -7.02 15.36 3.89
CA GLY A 98 -6.84 16.06 2.61
C GLY A 98 -5.42 15.93 2.06
N ARG A 99 -4.72 14.83 2.36
CA ARG A 99 -3.34 14.61 1.93
C ARG A 99 -3.31 13.98 0.54
N GLY A 100 -2.85 14.75 -0.45
CA GLY A 100 -2.78 14.29 -1.84
C GLY A 100 -4.12 14.13 -2.54
N THR A 101 -5.20 14.47 -1.88
CA THR A 101 -6.57 14.39 -2.42
C THR A 101 -7.44 15.43 -1.71
N HIS A 102 -8.62 15.70 -2.27
CA HIS A 102 -9.59 16.55 -1.59
C HIS A 102 -10.07 15.91 -0.29
N PRO A 103 -10.20 16.69 0.80
CA PRO A 103 -10.69 16.14 2.07
C PRO A 103 -12.12 15.62 1.94
N ASP A 104 -12.33 14.41 2.43
CA ASP A 104 -13.65 13.80 2.58
C ASP A 104 -13.65 12.93 3.84
N PRO A 105 -13.73 13.54 5.04
CA PRO A 105 -13.63 12.79 6.29
C PRO A 105 -14.71 11.74 6.48
N ALA A 106 -15.91 11.96 5.97
CA ALA A 106 -17.01 10.99 6.09
C ALA A 106 -16.67 9.68 5.36
N THR A 107 -16.23 9.78 4.10
CA THR A 107 -15.79 8.62 3.33
C THR A 107 -14.51 8.01 3.93
N GLY A 108 -13.58 8.85 4.36
CA GLY A 108 -12.33 8.40 4.99
C GLY A 108 -12.59 7.53 6.21
N LYS A 109 -13.47 7.94 7.10
CA LYS A 109 -13.84 7.16 8.30
C LYS A 109 -14.53 5.84 7.95
N GLN A 110 -15.35 5.81 6.91
CA GLN A 110 -15.99 4.59 6.43
C GLN A 110 -14.95 3.57 5.95
N LEU A 111 -13.95 4.02 5.18
CA LEU A 111 -12.88 3.16 4.70
C LEU A 111 -12.02 2.62 5.86
N ILE A 112 -11.71 3.47 6.84
CA ILE A 112 -10.96 3.04 8.03
C ILE A 112 -11.75 2.04 8.85
N ALA A 113 -13.04 2.25 9.04
CA ALA A 113 -13.91 1.29 9.73
C ALA A 113 -13.96 -0.06 9.02
N ARG A 114 -13.99 -0.03 7.69
CA ARG A 114 -13.95 -1.25 6.88
C ARG A 114 -12.61 -1.97 7.01
N ALA A 115 -11.49 -1.24 7.01
CA ALA A 115 -10.17 -1.81 7.25
C ALA A 115 -10.09 -2.48 8.62
N ALA A 116 -10.61 -1.82 9.66
CA ALA A 116 -10.65 -2.38 11.02
C ALA A 116 -11.49 -3.66 11.10
N ALA A 117 -12.63 -3.69 10.42
CA ALA A 117 -13.49 -4.89 10.35
C ALA A 117 -12.77 -6.06 9.67
N GLU A 118 -11.85 -5.80 8.77
CA GLU A 118 -11.03 -6.83 8.10
C GLU A 118 -9.75 -7.18 8.89
N GLY A 119 -9.59 -6.65 10.09
CA GLY A 119 -8.50 -7.00 10.99
C GLY A 119 -7.27 -6.10 10.89
N ASN A 120 -7.35 -4.97 10.21
CA ASN A 120 -6.23 -4.01 10.20
C ASN A 120 -6.07 -3.39 11.60
N TYR A 121 -4.93 -3.65 12.23
CA TYR A 121 -4.64 -3.20 13.58
C TYR A 121 -4.58 -1.68 13.69
N ASP A 122 -3.89 -1.03 12.75
CA ASP A 122 -3.71 0.43 12.74
C ASP A 122 -5.05 1.16 12.61
N ALA A 123 -5.96 0.62 11.78
CA ALA A 123 -7.30 1.17 11.62
C ALA A 123 -8.11 1.06 12.92
N ARG A 124 -8.03 -0.07 13.59
CA ARG A 124 -8.71 -0.29 14.87
C ARG A 124 -8.17 0.66 15.94
N GLU A 125 -6.86 0.80 16.04
CA GLU A 125 -6.22 1.71 16.98
C GLU A 125 -6.62 3.16 16.71
N TRP A 126 -6.65 3.57 15.45
CA TRP A 126 -7.07 4.92 15.05
C TRP A 126 -8.52 5.20 15.46
N LEU A 127 -9.43 4.24 15.24
CA LEU A 127 -10.84 4.39 15.65
C LEU A 127 -10.98 4.51 17.16
N ASP A 128 -10.22 3.71 17.92
CA ASP A 128 -10.22 3.77 19.38
C ASP A 128 -9.72 5.13 19.87
N GLU A 129 -8.69 5.69 19.27
CA GLU A 129 -8.17 7.02 19.57
C GLU A 129 -9.21 8.12 19.28
N GLN A 130 -9.94 8.00 18.17
CA GLN A 130 -10.99 8.98 17.82
C GLN A 130 -12.14 8.94 18.84
N GLN A 131 -12.51 7.78 19.33
CA GLN A 131 -13.54 7.66 20.39
C GLN A 131 -13.05 8.24 21.72
N ALA A 132 -11.79 8.00 22.09
CA ALA A 132 -11.20 8.53 23.32
C ALA A 132 -11.17 10.06 23.33
N THR A 133 -10.94 10.70 22.17
CA THR A 133 -10.91 12.17 22.07
C THR A 133 -12.28 12.81 21.96
N ALA A 134 -13.33 12.03 21.64
CA ALA A 134 -14.70 12.51 21.53
C ALA A 134 -15.45 12.53 22.87
N GLU A 135 -14.89 11.93 23.91
CA GLU A 135 -15.48 11.93 25.27
C GLU A 135 -15.05 13.16 26.09
#